data_be7290e57011feda91a79e2a50e150bf
#
_entry.id   be7290e57011feda91a79e2a50e150bf
#
_cell.length_a   1.000
_cell.length_b   1.000
_cell.length_c   1.000
_cell.angle_alpha   90.00
_cell.angle_beta   90.00
_cell.angle_gamma   90.00
#
_symmetry.space_group_name_H-M   'P 1'
#
loop_
_entity.id
_entity.type
_entity.pdbx_description
1 polymer ?
#
loop_
_entity_poly.entity_id
_entity_poly.type
_entity_poly.pdbx_seq_one_letter_code
_entity_poly.pdbx_strand_id
1 'polypeptide(L)'
;ISVKFVVTHKDKEHIHNHLVVNSVSFENGLKYNASNKSLWDIKRESNRLCERENLKTLDLDHKAEKRISSAEKRIMDRGQIPWKDELRQIIDIARERTKDLQSFREFLEKNFEIETRVTKNSISYKHPDHGKAIRGRSLGDKYNKEELENEFNGQEKSIFRNGANERGRAKGNSAFGYEGISDLDKEFERRAD
;
A
#
# COMPACT_ATOMS: atom_id res chain seq x y z
N ILE A 1 26.03 12.51 -19.07
CA ILE A 1 25.04 13.44 -18.47
C ILE A 1 25.82 14.40 -17.60
N SER A 2 25.78 15.70 -17.91
CA SER A 2 26.38 16.71 -17.04
C SER A 2 25.37 17.16 -15.99
N VAL A 3 25.60 16.81 -14.71
CA VAL A 3 24.89 17.43 -13.59
C VAL A 3 25.30 18.89 -13.54
N LYS A 4 24.35 19.80 -13.64
CA LYS A 4 24.66 21.23 -13.69
C LYS A 4 24.55 21.93 -12.36
N PHE A 5 23.73 21.37 -11.45
CA PHE A 5 23.41 22.03 -10.20
C PHE A 5 23.14 21.01 -9.11
N VAL A 6 23.78 21.16 -7.96
CA VAL A 6 23.47 20.42 -6.74
C VAL A 6 23.20 21.44 -5.65
N VAL A 7 22.01 21.40 -5.08
CA VAL A 7 21.61 22.29 -3.98
C VAL A 7 21.23 21.43 -2.78
N THR A 8 21.84 21.71 -1.65
CA THR A 8 21.52 21.05 -0.37
C THR A 8 20.58 21.94 0.45
N HIS A 9 19.45 21.41 0.83
CA HIS A 9 18.47 22.07 1.69
C HIS A 9 18.58 21.55 3.12
N LYS A 10 18.51 22.49 4.09
CA LYS A 10 18.56 22.26 5.55
C LYS A 10 17.35 22.88 6.26
N ASP A 11 16.33 23.26 5.50
CA ASP A 11 15.15 23.99 5.97
C ASP A 11 14.06 23.10 6.56
N LYS A 12 14.27 21.77 6.56
CA LYS A 12 13.34 20.74 7.05
C LYS A 12 14.03 19.85 8.09
N GLU A 13 13.27 18.99 8.73
CA GLU A 13 13.77 18.00 9.70
C GLU A 13 14.83 17.04 9.13
N HIS A 14 14.95 16.97 7.80
CA HIS A 14 15.94 16.13 7.10
C HIS A 14 16.69 16.93 6.04
N ILE A 15 17.97 16.65 5.92
CA ILE A 15 18.82 17.19 4.86
C ILE A 15 18.48 16.47 3.56
N HIS A 16 18.26 17.23 2.49
CA HIS A 16 18.02 16.67 1.16
C HIS A 16 18.69 17.48 0.06
N ASN A 17 19.00 16.81 -1.03
CA ASN A 17 19.69 17.40 -2.18
C ASN A 17 18.77 17.45 -3.40
N HIS A 18 18.80 18.57 -4.10
CA HIS A 18 18.22 18.70 -5.43
C HIS A 18 19.34 18.65 -6.48
N LEU A 19 19.21 17.72 -7.43
CA LEU A 19 20.12 17.64 -8.58
C LEU A 19 19.36 18.10 -9.81
N VAL A 20 19.84 19.17 -10.43
CA VAL A 20 19.32 19.66 -11.70
C VAL A 20 20.23 19.16 -12.83
N VAL A 21 19.64 18.39 -13.73
CA VAL A 21 20.34 17.74 -14.83
C VAL A 21 19.84 18.31 -16.15
N ASN A 22 20.75 18.64 -17.07
CA ASN A 22 20.34 19.01 -18.42
C ASN A 22 19.76 17.78 -19.14
N SER A 23 18.56 17.92 -19.67
CA SER A 23 17.85 16.83 -20.33
C SER A 23 18.46 16.44 -21.70
N VAL A 24 19.30 17.28 -22.27
CA VAL A 24 19.96 17.04 -23.54
C VAL A 24 21.49 17.16 -23.37
N SER A 25 22.22 16.18 -23.86
CA SER A 25 23.68 16.19 -23.84
C SER A 25 24.24 17.27 -24.79
N PHE A 26 25.20 18.05 -24.31
CA PHE A 26 25.91 19.03 -25.17
C PHE A 26 26.89 18.38 -26.14
N GLU A 27 27.37 17.17 -25.84
CA GLU A 27 28.38 16.49 -26.63
C GLU A 27 27.80 15.83 -27.88
N ASN A 28 26.62 15.24 -27.76
CA ASN A 28 26.01 14.42 -28.80
C ASN A 28 24.54 14.72 -29.10
N GLY A 29 23.93 15.70 -28.43
CA GLY A 29 22.54 16.10 -28.64
C GLY A 29 21.49 15.06 -28.17
N LEU A 30 21.90 13.95 -27.55
CA LEU A 30 20.99 12.91 -27.11
C LEU A 30 20.24 13.31 -25.85
N LYS A 31 18.95 13.02 -25.83
CA LYS A 31 18.09 13.25 -24.68
C LYS A 31 18.31 12.19 -23.61
N TYR A 32 18.37 12.63 -22.34
CA TYR A 32 18.40 11.72 -21.19
C TYR A 32 17.15 10.86 -21.12
N ASN A 33 17.35 9.56 -21.08
CA ASN A 33 16.26 8.59 -20.93
C ASN A 33 16.00 8.32 -19.43
N ALA A 34 15.00 8.99 -18.87
CA ALA A 34 14.54 8.77 -17.49
C ALA A 34 13.68 7.50 -17.40
N SER A 35 14.30 6.34 -17.52
CA SER A 35 13.63 5.04 -17.38
C SER A 35 13.56 4.58 -15.92
N ASN A 36 12.67 3.61 -15.64
CA ASN A 36 12.64 2.95 -14.32
C ASN A 36 14.01 2.32 -14.00
N LYS A 37 14.71 1.80 -14.99
CA LYS A 37 16.06 1.23 -14.80
C LYS A 37 17.04 2.29 -14.29
N SER A 38 17.08 3.48 -14.90
CA SER A 38 17.97 4.56 -14.46
C SER A 38 17.63 5.06 -13.05
N LEU A 39 16.35 5.07 -12.67
CA LEU A 39 15.93 5.38 -11.30
C LEU A 39 16.48 4.34 -10.29
N TRP A 40 16.40 3.06 -10.64
CA TRP A 40 16.96 1.99 -9.80
C TRP A 40 18.48 2.05 -9.71
N ASP A 41 19.16 2.39 -10.80
CA ASP A 41 20.61 2.57 -10.83
C ASP A 41 21.04 3.71 -9.89
N ILE A 42 20.32 4.84 -9.91
CA ILE A 42 20.56 5.97 -8.98
C ILE A 42 20.37 5.55 -7.52
N LYS A 43 19.30 4.82 -7.21
CA LYS A 43 19.04 4.35 -5.84
C LYS A 43 20.14 3.41 -5.34
N ARG A 44 20.58 2.46 -6.17
CA ARG A 44 21.67 1.54 -5.82
C ARG A 44 22.99 2.29 -5.60
N GLU A 45 23.30 3.24 -6.45
CA GLU A 45 24.51 4.07 -6.31
C GLU A 45 24.45 4.91 -5.03
N SER A 46 23.29 5.49 -4.72
CA SER A 46 23.07 6.19 -3.44
C SER A 46 23.34 5.28 -2.24
N ASN A 47 22.81 4.06 -2.23
CA ASN A 47 23.07 3.10 -1.14
C ASN A 47 24.57 2.76 -1.05
N ARG A 48 25.23 2.51 -2.18
CA ARG A 48 26.68 2.23 -2.23
C ARG A 48 27.50 3.37 -1.61
N LEU A 49 27.13 4.62 -1.89
CA LEU A 49 27.79 5.78 -1.27
C LEU A 49 27.54 5.85 0.24
N CYS A 50 26.30 5.58 0.68
CA CYS A 50 25.96 5.53 2.09
C CYS A 50 26.73 4.43 2.82
N GLU A 51 26.86 3.24 2.25
CA GLU A 51 27.66 2.13 2.82
C GLU A 51 29.12 2.51 3.00
N ARG A 52 29.71 3.13 1.98
CA ARG A 52 31.12 3.58 2.03
C ARG A 52 31.37 4.59 3.15
N GLU A 53 30.39 5.43 3.45
CA GLU A 53 30.47 6.46 4.49
C GLU A 53 29.85 5.99 5.84
N ASN A 54 29.55 4.68 5.99
CA ASN A 54 28.92 4.10 7.17
C ASN A 54 27.57 4.78 7.55
N LEU A 55 26.81 5.22 6.56
CA LEU A 55 25.49 5.80 6.70
C LEU A 55 24.40 4.75 6.49
N LYS A 56 23.21 5.00 7.04
CA LYS A 56 22.06 4.13 6.85
C LYS A 56 21.65 4.07 5.38
N THR A 57 21.46 2.87 4.86
CA THR A 57 20.95 2.61 3.51
C THR A 57 19.44 2.48 3.46
N LEU A 58 18.87 2.62 2.26
CA LEU A 58 17.46 2.34 1.99
C LEU A 58 17.29 0.87 1.65
N ASP A 59 16.28 0.24 2.22
CA ASP A 59 15.80 -1.06 1.75
C ASP A 59 15.06 -0.85 0.41
N LEU A 60 15.69 -1.23 -0.68
CA LEU A 60 15.17 -1.04 -2.03
C LEU A 60 14.11 -2.07 -2.41
N ASP A 61 14.08 -3.20 -1.72
CA ASP A 61 13.14 -4.30 -1.97
C ASP A 61 11.90 -4.20 -1.07
N HIS A 62 11.90 -3.24 -0.14
CA HIS A 62 10.77 -3.03 0.76
C HIS A 62 9.48 -2.73 0.00
N LYS A 63 8.50 -3.57 0.21
CA LYS A 63 7.14 -3.40 -0.29
C LYS A 63 6.28 -2.83 0.84
N ALA A 64 5.76 -1.64 0.64
CA ALA A 64 4.91 -1.03 1.65
C ALA A 64 3.56 -1.75 1.75
N GLU A 65 3.20 -2.22 2.94
CA GLU A 65 1.90 -2.83 3.23
C GLU A 65 0.75 -1.87 2.88
N LYS A 66 0.87 -0.61 3.29
CA LYS A 66 -0.01 0.50 2.91
C LYS A 66 0.77 1.55 2.13
N ARG A 67 0.24 2.00 0.99
CA ARG A 67 0.83 3.06 0.18
C ARG A 67 0.03 4.34 0.36
N ILE A 68 0.59 5.28 1.09
CA ILE A 68 -0.02 6.60 1.34
C ILE A 68 0.74 7.62 0.50
N SER A 69 0.04 8.30 -0.40
CA SER A 69 0.62 9.39 -1.20
C SER A 69 0.75 10.68 -0.37
N SER A 70 1.63 11.60 -0.81
CA SER A 70 1.74 12.91 -0.19
C SER A 70 0.43 13.71 -0.20
N ALA A 71 -0.42 13.49 -1.21
CA ALA A 71 -1.74 14.12 -1.27
C ALA A 71 -2.68 13.54 -0.21
N GLU A 72 -2.70 12.22 -0.03
CA GLU A 72 -3.47 11.57 1.05
C GLU A 72 -3.00 12.05 2.42
N LYS A 73 -1.68 12.12 2.64
CA LYS A 73 -1.12 12.62 3.91
C LYS A 73 -1.60 14.04 4.22
N ARG A 74 -1.62 14.94 3.25
CA ARG A 74 -2.13 16.31 3.45
C ARG A 74 -3.61 16.37 3.79
N ILE A 75 -4.42 15.44 3.31
CA ILE A 75 -5.84 15.32 3.66
C ILE A 75 -5.97 14.85 5.09
N MET A 76 -5.19 13.83 5.48
CA MET A 76 -5.12 13.31 6.85
C MET A 76 -4.65 14.38 7.86
N ASP A 77 -3.64 15.17 7.51
CA ASP A 77 -3.11 16.28 8.33
C ASP A 77 -4.18 17.36 8.61
N ARG A 78 -5.24 17.42 7.79
CA ARG A 78 -6.42 18.29 7.99
C ARG A 78 -7.57 17.63 8.77
N GLY A 79 -7.34 16.43 9.31
CA GLY A 79 -8.35 15.66 10.04
C GLY A 79 -9.43 15.03 9.14
N GLN A 80 -9.17 14.90 7.84
CA GLN A 80 -10.10 14.29 6.89
C GLN A 80 -9.61 12.89 6.49
N ILE A 81 -10.53 11.99 6.19
CA ILE A 81 -10.23 10.64 5.72
C ILE A 81 -10.13 10.65 4.18
N PRO A 82 -8.96 10.31 3.59
CA PRO A 82 -8.87 10.15 2.15
C PRO A 82 -9.69 8.94 1.69
N TRP A 83 -10.38 9.04 0.58
CA TRP A 83 -11.22 7.95 0.03
C TRP A 83 -10.46 6.63 -0.18
N LYS A 84 -9.17 6.69 -0.48
CA LYS A 84 -8.34 5.46 -0.56
C LYS A 84 -8.07 4.84 0.79
N ASP A 85 -8.04 5.63 1.84
CA ASP A 85 -7.89 5.11 3.19
C ASP A 85 -9.19 4.48 3.68
N GLU A 86 -10.32 5.09 3.38
CA GLU A 86 -11.64 4.51 3.56
C GLU A 86 -11.77 3.18 2.80
N LEU A 87 -11.39 3.14 1.53
CA LEU A 87 -11.37 1.92 0.72
C LEU A 87 -10.47 0.83 1.33
N ARG A 88 -9.30 1.18 1.91
CA ARG A 88 -8.45 0.22 2.62
C ARG A 88 -9.14 -0.35 3.85
N GLN A 89 -9.80 0.49 4.64
CA GLN A 89 -10.53 0.04 5.83
C GLN A 89 -11.66 -0.92 5.47
N ILE A 90 -12.45 -0.61 4.45
CA ILE A 90 -13.51 -1.48 3.94
C ILE A 90 -12.95 -2.83 3.46
N ILE A 91 -11.83 -2.82 2.74
CA ILE A 91 -11.16 -4.05 2.29
C ILE A 91 -10.66 -4.86 3.50
N ASP A 92 -10.09 -4.21 4.52
CA ASP A 92 -9.61 -4.87 5.72
C ASP A 92 -10.78 -5.54 6.47
N ILE A 93 -11.93 -4.88 6.63
CA ILE A 93 -13.16 -5.45 7.19
C ILE A 93 -13.65 -6.65 6.37
N ALA A 94 -13.68 -6.52 5.04
CA ALA A 94 -14.14 -7.61 4.17
C ALA A 94 -13.23 -8.85 4.29
N ARG A 95 -11.92 -8.67 4.42
CA ARG A 95 -10.94 -9.76 4.61
C ARG A 95 -11.18 -10.54 5.91
N GLU A 96 -11.50 -9.85 7.00
CA GLU A 96 -11.78 -10.48 8.29
C GLU A 96 -13.08 -11.27 8.28
N ARG A 97 -14.07 -10.85 7.48
CA ARG A 97 -15.42 -11.42 7.44
C ARG A 97 -15.62 -12.50 6.37
N THR A 98 -14.63 -12.72 5.50
CA THR A 98 -14.75 -13.66 4.37
C THR A 98 -13.61 -14.68 4.37
N LYS A 99 -13.84 -15.84 3.77
CA LYS A 99 -12.91 -16.97 3.79
C LYS A 99 -12.25 -17.26 2.43
N ASP A 100 -12.80 -16.70 1.38
CA ASP A 100 -12.35 -16.91 0.01
C ASP A 100 -12.56 -15.66 -0.84
N LEU A 101 -11.91 -15.64 -2.00
CA LEU A 101 -11.94 -14.49 -2.90
C LEU A 101 -13.34 -14.21 -3.49
N GLN A 102 -14.18 -15.23 -3.63
CA GLN A 102 -15.52 -15.05 -4.19
C GLN A 102 -16.44 -14.38 -3.17
N SER A 103 -16.52 -14.91 -1.96
CA SER A 103 -17.28 -14.30 -0.87
C SER A 103 -16.78 -12.90 -0.51
N PHE A 104 -15.47 -12.66 -0.61
CA PHE A 104 -14.88 -11.33 -0.44
C PHE A 104 -15.41 -10.31 -1.47
N ARG A 105 -15.48 -10.70 -2.73
CA ARG A 105 -16.03 -9.84 -3.79
C ARG A 105 -17.51 -9.55 -3.58
N GLU A 106 -18.29 -10.59 -3.30
CA GLU A 106 -19.73 -10.48 -3.05
C GLU A 106 -20.02 -9.60 -1.81
N PHE A 107 -19.19 -9.72 -0.76
CA PHE A 107 -19.30 -8.89 0.43
C PHE A 107 -19.05 -7.41 0.12
N LEU A 108 -18.01 -7.08 -0.65
CA LEU A 108 -17.69 -5.71 -1.05
C LEU A 108 -18.78 -5.09 -1.93
N GLU A 109 -19.29 -5.84 -2.87
CA GLU A 109 -20.32 -5.39 -3.80
C GLU A 109 -21.68 -5.19 -3.08
N LYS A 110 -22.09 -6.16 -2.28
CA LYS A 110 -23.40 -6.13 -1.59
C LYS A 110 -23.48 -5.07 -0.49
N ASN A 111 -22.41 -4.88 0.30
CA ASN A 111 -22.47 -4.04 1.49
C ASN A 111 -21.92 -2.63 1.27
N PHE A 112 -21.03 -2.44 0.29
CA PHE A 112 -20.33 -1.17 0.07
C PHE A 112 -20.39 -0.67 -1.38
N GLU A 113 -21.10 -1.38 -2.25
CA GLU A 113 -21.22 -1.05 -3.69
C GLU A 113 -19.85 -0.94 -4.40
N ILE A 114 -18.82 -1.63 -3.86
CA ILE A 114 -17.47 -1.62 -4.42
C ILE A 114 -17.37 -2.73 -5.48
N GLU A 115 -17.33 -2.33 -6.73
CA GLU A 115 -17.09 -3.26 -7.83
C GLU A 115 -15.65 -3.77 -7.81
N THR A 116 -15.46 -5.07 -7.91
CA THR A 116 -14.13 -5.69 -7.97
C THR A 116 -13.89 -6.37 -9.31
N ARG A 117 -12.76 -6.07 -9.93
CA ARG A 117 -12.31 -6.75 -11.14
C ARG A 117 -11.04 -7.54 -10.85
N VAL A 118 -11.14 -8.86 -10.99
CA VAL A 118 -10.01 -9.77 -10.82
C VAL A 118 -9.49 -10.20 -12.19
N THR A 119 -8.18 -10.16 -12.36
CA THR A 119 -7.46 -10.67 -13.54
C THR A 119 -6.48 -11.76 -13.09
N LYS A 120 -5.76 -12.39 -14.03
CA LYS A 120 -4.76 -13.42 -13.71
C LYS A 120 -3.77 -12.94 -12.62
N ASN A 121 -3.28 -11.70 -12.70
CA ASN A 121 -2.17 -11.21 -11.88
C ASN A 121 -2.54 -10.00 -11.00
N SER A 122 -3.79 -9.57 -10.98
CA SER A 122 -4.17 -8.36 -10.23
C SER A 122 -5.64 -8.32 -9.83
N ILE A 123 -5.93 -7.55 -8.81
CA ILE A 123 -7.27 -7.15 -8.41
C ILE A 123 -7.37 -5.62 -8.48
N SER A 124 -8.51 -5.13 -8.88
CA SER A 124 -8.83 -3.69 -8.92
C SER A 124 -10.18 -3.45 -8.25
N TYR A 125 -10.29 -2.33 -7.57
CA TYR A 125 -11.45 -1.91 -6.82
C TYR A 125 -11.98 -0.60 -7.41
N LYS A 126 -13.30 -0.48 -7.56
CA LYS A 126 -13.95 0.74 -8.00
C LYS A 126 -14.89 1.20 -6.89
N HIS A 127 -14.57 2.32 -6.29
CA HIS A 127 -15.39 2.95 -5.26
C HIS A 127 -16.62 3.60 -5.92
N PRO A 128 -17.82 3.54 -5.33
CA PRO A 128 -19.04 4.11 -5.92
C PRO A 128 -18.91 5.60 -6.24
N ASP A 129 -18.29 6.38 -5.33
CA ASP A 129 -18.13 7.83 -5.51
C ASP A 129 -16.97 8.22 -6.43
N HIS A 130 -16.20 7.25 -6.94
CA HIS A 130 -15.05 7.50 -7.80
C HIS A 130 -15.14 6.75 -9.12
N GLY A 131 -15.13 7.49 -10.23
CA GLY A 131 -15.33 6.95 -11.57
C GLY A 131 -14.22 6.03 -12.08
N LYS A 132 -13.04 5.98 -11.43
CA LYS A 132 -11.88 5.18 -11.87
C LYS A 132 -11.55 4.08 -10.87
N ALA A 133 -11.45 2.85 -11.39
CA ALA A 133 -10.94 1.73 -10.59
C ALA A 133 -9.46 1.91 -10.24
N ILE A 134 -9.11 1.52 -9.02
CA ILE A 134 -7.74 1.52 -8.51
C ILE A 134 -7.23 0.08 -8.37
N ARG A 135 -5.98 -0.18 -8.75
CA ARG A 135 -5.35 -1.49 -8.56
C ARG A 135 -4.98 -1.70 -7.09
N GLY A 136 -5.16 -2.91 -6.57
CA GLY A 136 -4.83 -3.26 -5.19
C GLY A 136 -3.38 -2.89 -4.83
N ARG A 137 -2.40 -3.18 -5.70
CA ARG A 137 -1.00 -2.78 -5.49
C ARG A 137 -0.76 -1.27 -5.33
N SER A 138 -1.69 -0.43 -5.79
CA SER A 138 -1.60 1.02 -5.63
C SER A 138 -2.10 1.48 -4.25
N LEU A 139 -2.89 0.65 -3.56
CA LEU A 139 -3.31 0.85 -2.18
C LEU A 139 -2.23 0.39 -1.19
N GLY A 140 -1.47 -0.62 -1.58
CA GLY A 140 -0.41 -1.26 -0.81
C GLY A 140 -0.28 -2.74 -1.18
N ASP A 141 0.78 -3.39 -0.71
CA ASP A 141 1.06 -4.78 -1.05
C ASP A 141 0.01 -5.72 -0.46
N LYS A 142 -0.44 -5.43 0.77
CA LYS A 142 -1.51 -6.12 1.50
C LYS A 142 -2.83 -6.26 0.71
N TYR A 143 -3.12 -5.34 -0.23
CA TYR A 143 -4.36 -5.27 -1.00
C TYR A 143 -4.23 -5.90 -2.40
N ASN A 144 -3.11 -6.55 -2.68
CA ASN A 144 -2.86 -7.27 -3.92
C ASN A 144 -3.60 -8.60 -3.95
N LYS A 145 -3.87 -9.10 -5.16
CA LYS A 145 -4.49 -10.41 -5.36
C LYS A 145 -3.69 -11.54 -4.71
N GLU A 146 -2.37 -11.53 -4.91
CA GLU A 146 -1.46 -12.56 -4.38
C GLU A 146 -1.53 -12.67 -2.84
N GLU A 147 -1.49 -11.53 -2.15
CA GLU A 147 -1.56 -11.52 -0.68
C GLU A 147 -2.93 -11.93 -0.17
N LEU A 148 -4.02 -11.52 -0.84
CA LEU A 148 -5.37 -11.97 -0.50
C LEU A 148 -5.54 -13.48 -0.68
N GLU A 149 -5.06 -14.04 -1.79
CA GLU A 149 -5.12 -15.50 -2.04
C GLU A 149 -4.27 -16.28 -1.03
N ASN A 150 -3.09 -15.78 -0.68
CA ASN A 150 -2.23 -16.38 0.34
C ASN A 150 -2.90 -16.41 1.71
N GLU A 151 -3.57 -15.33 2.08
CA GLU A 151 -4.28 -15.23 3.35
C GLU A 151 -5.46 -16.19 3.42
N PHE A 152 -6.32 -16.21 2.38
CA PHE A 152 -7.46 -17.12 2.32
C PHE A 152 -7.01 -18.58 2.30
N ASN A 153 -6.00 -18.94 1.52
CA ASN A 153 -5.42 -20.29 1.51
C ASN A 153 -4.75 -20.65 2.85
N GLY A 154 -4.19 -19.67 3.56
CA GLY A 154 -3.63 -19.84 4.90
C GLY A 154 -4.70 -20.10 5.95
N GLN A 155 -5.85 -19.42 5.86
CA GLN A 155 -7.00 -19.64 6.74
C GLN A 155 -7.61 -21.02 6.55
N GLU A 156 -7.78 -21.49 5.32
CA GLU A 156 -8.23 -22.86 5.04
C GLU A 156 -7.32 -23.90 5.70
N LYS A 157 -5.99 -23.77 5.54
CA LYS A 157 -5.03 -24.71 6.15
C LYS A 157 -5.06 -24.68 7.68
N SER A 158 -5.37 -23.56 8.32
CA SER A 158 -5.50 -23.44 9.77
C SER A 158 -6.75 -24.11 10.29
N ILE A 159 -7.86 -24.04 9.56
CA ILE A 159 -9.13 -24.71 9.89
C ILE A 159 -8.95 -26.23 9.85
N PHE A 160 -8.27 -26.77 8.83
CA PHE A 160 -7.98 -28.21 8.75
C PHE A 160 -6.99 -28.70 9.82
N ARG A 161 -6.06 -27.85 10.32
CA ARG A 161 -5.16 -28.20 11.43
C ARG A 161 -5.83 -28.14 12.80
N ASN A 162 -6.74 -27.20 13.02
CA ASN A 162 -7.42 -27.04 14.31
C ASN A 162 -8.54 -28.07 14.54
N GLY A 163 -9.10 -28.65 13.47
CA GLY A 163 -10.02 -29.81 13.59
C GLY A 163 -9.37 -31.09 14.11
N ALA A 164 -8.06 -31.14 14.19
CA ALA A 164 -7.30 -32.29 14.73
C ALA A 164 -6.74 -32.08 16.14
N ASN A 165 -6.90 -30.90 16.76
CA ASN A 165 -6.25 -30.63 18.06
C ASN A 165 -7.04 -29.68 18.97
N GLU A 166 -8.31 -29.98 19.22
CA GLU A 166 -9.02 -29.36 20.34
C GLU A 166 -8.67 -30.05 21.64
N ARG A 167 -7.52 -29.72 22.22
CA ARG A 167 -7.30 -29.66 23.67
C ARG A 167 -6.13 -28.75 23.97
N GLY A 168 -6.43 -27.55 24.48
CA GLY A 168 -5.44 -26.84 25.29
C GLY A 168 -5.11 -25.39 24.95
N ARG A 169 -5.72 -24.52 25.73
CA ARG A 169 -5.17 -23.25 26.26
C ARG A 169 -5.27 -21.96 25.46
N ALA A 170 -6.18 -21.16 26.00
CA ALA A 170 -6.21 -19.68 25.89
C ALA A 170 -4.92 -19.05 26.47
N LYS A 171 -4.50 -17.97 25.85
CA LYS A 171 -4.16 -16.64 26.40
C LYS A 171 -3.17 -15.89 25.54
N GLY A 172 -3.45 -14.62 25.32
CA GLY A 172 -2.43 -13.64 24.96
C GLY A 172 -2.97 -12.44 24.19
N ASN A 173 -3.38 -11.42 24.92
CA ASN A 173 -3.71 -10.06 24.48
C ASN A 173 -2.62 -9.43 23.60
N SER A 174 -3.02 -8.66 22.58
CA SER A 174 -2.45 -7.33 22.41
C SER A 174 -3.47 -6.40 21.77
N ALA A 175 -3.95 -5.48 22.60
CA ALA A 175 -4.77 -4.35 22.20
C ALA A 175 -3.89 -3.32 21.52
N PHE A 176 -4.23 -2.92 20.30
CA PHE A 176 -3.91 -1.61 19.76
C PHE A 176 -5.21 -0.97 19.31
N GLY A 177 -5.65 0.04 20.09
CA GLY A 177 -6.90 0.71 19.89
C GLY A 177 -6.88 1.59 18.65
N TYR A 178 -7.88 1.39 17.81
CA TYR A 178 -8.33 2.33 16.79
C TYR A 178 -9.75 2.74 17.15
N GLU A 179 -9.93 3.94 17.69
CA GLU A 179 -11.26 4.49 18.03
C GLU A 179 -12.14 4.81 16.81
N GLY A 180 -11.63 4.64 15.57
CA GLY A 180 -12.39 4.89 14.35
C GLY A 180 -13.23 3.71 13.83
N ILE A 181 -13.03 2.50 14.32
CA ILE A 181 -13.74 1.29 13.85
C ILE A 181 -15.18 1.26 14.35
N SER A 182 -15.46 1.88 15.50
CA SER A 182 -16.79 1.86 16.13
C SER A 182 -17.87 2.59 15.33
N ASP A 183 -17.52 3.58 14.53
CA ASP A 183 -18.50 4.39 13.79
C ASP A 183 -18.86 3.75 12.44
N LEU A 184 -17.94 3.07 11.79
CA LEU A 184 -18.22 2.28 10.58
C LEU A 184 -19.01 1.00 10.92
N ASP A 185 -18.73 0.34 12.05
CA ASP A 185 -19.51 -0.81 12.49
C ASP A 185 -20.95 -0.41 12.89
N LYS A 186 -21.15 0.75 13.53
CA LYS A 186 -22.49 1.29 13.83
C LYS A 186 -23.26 1.70 12.58
N GLU A 187 -22.58 2.20 11.56
CA GLU A 187 -23.22 2.54 10.28
C GLU A 187 -23.58 1.28 9.49
N PHE A 188 -22.77 0.24 9.62
CA PHE A 188 -23.05 -1.08 9.04
C PHE A 188 -24.29 -1.74 9.66
N GLU A 189 -24.42 -1.70 10.98
CA GLU A 189 -25.60 -2.24 11.68
C GLU A 189 -26.90 -1.51 11.32
N ARG A 190 -26.83 -0.18 11.07
CA ARG A 190 -28.00 0.61 10.62
C ARG A 190 -28.46 0.33 9.18
N ARG A 191 -27.63 -0.24 8.33
CA ARG A 191 -27.98 -0.59 6.94
C ARG A 191 -28.42 -2.04 6.80
N ALA A 192 -28.30 -2.85 7.86
CA ALA A 192 -28.69 -4.26 7.88
C ALA A 192 -30.13 -4.50 8.38
N ASP A 193 -30.79 -3.47 8.94
CA ASP A 193 -32.22 -3.40 9.28
C ASP A 193 -33.00 -2.66 8.16
#